data_592a0de262a1e174adef4d942de0c199
#
_entry.id   592a0de262a1e174adef4d942de0c199
#
_cell.length_a   1.000
_cell.length_b   1.000
_cell.length_c   1.000
_cell.angle_alpha   90.00
_cell.angle_beta   90.00
_cell.angle_gamma   90.00
#
_symmetry.space_group_name_H-M   'P 1'
#
loop_
_entity.id
_entity.type
_entity.pdbx_description
1 polymer ?
#
loop_
_entity_poly.entity_id
_entity_poly.type
_entity_poly.pdbx_seq_one_letter_code
_entity_poly.pdbx_strand_id
1 'polypeptide(L)'
;LRVEAGTGAVRVRDRRRSRSRTLLLQRLAVLGIVAVTGAVVLGIAFAGSPSRIAAGVEIAGVDVGGLTGAQAQAKLERRSAALARVPVTFSAAGHEWRLRAASLGVETDWNAAVKLALDQGNGLAPIRGFRRLGVRVFGADVSPPTRVVEKSLVYELTRMSRAVDRPHRDAALVLRRLHPVVVPALAGQVLDRKAAGQTIVHALAGLDRGRVALPVRTDEPIVLGSDLVPVAAKVRTALARPVRMKLGVASWWLPKRQLAAILLLPHGGTSTLAVGGPGATRYFAKLGRGIDKPARDATFRPLQSGRVVVVPARNGRIVHALETGRNVLAAALSPTDRTARVVITHVKPNRTTAQARALGITTRVGRYETIYGGDPNRIHNVQLVAHLVDGKLIAPGATFSFNGATGARTADKGFREAPVIINGELTTGLGGGVCQVSTTVFNAAYEAGLNITQRTNHALYISHYPQGRDATVNYPDVDLKFVNDTDHWLLLRTYVGSYSLDVELYGAPLHRRVVSETRPLVNTGPPPVQRTPDPTMFVGSTVVEESGEPSRSTSVRRRVYTANGKLLYDNTWYSSYRGEPRVVRVGTRPVPPPPLKKKKGGPSGPSGPTGPTGPGGVTPQQ
;
A
#
# COMPACT_ATOMS: atom_id res chain seq x y z
N LEU A 1 -69.23 2.01 67.74
CA LEU A 1 -70.51 2.34 68.44
C LEU A 1 -71.52 2.77 67.44
N ARG A 2 -72.51 1.89 67.21
CA ARG A 2 -73.96 2.11 67.43
C ARG A 2 -74.55 3.29 66.67
N VAL A 3 -75.74 3.30 66.06
CA VAL A 3 -76.94 2.46 66.10
C VAL A 3 -77.87 2.94 64.97
N GLU A 4 -78.45 2.00 64.27
CA GLU A 4 -79.85 1.93 63.82
C GLU A 4 -80.69 3.18 63.62
N ALA A 5 -81.37 3.24 62.52
CA ALA A 5 -82.77 2.95 62.30
C ALA A 5 -83.16 3.46 60.92
N GLY A 6 -83.63 2.81 60.00
CA GLY A 6 -84.94 2.18 59.90
C GLY A 6 -86.03 3.12 59.51
N THR A 7 -86.45 3.11 58.24
CA THR A 7 -87.86 3.13 57.93
C THR A 7 -88.12 3.01 56.39
N GLY A 8 -88.99 2.12 56.07
CA GLY A 8 -89.39 1.75 54.74
C GLY A 8 -90.22 2.83 54.02
N ALA A 9 -90.13 2.82 52.72
CA ALA A 9 -91.08 3.43 51.85
C ALA A 9 -91.21 2.68 50.51
N VAL A 10 -92.22 1.96 50.44
CA VAL A 10 -93.15 1.72 49.31
C VAL A 10 -92.52 1.73 47.89
N ARG A 11 -92.39 0.54 47.29
CA ARG A 11 -92.25 0.32 45.85
C ARG A 11 -93.56 0.72 45.14
N VAL A 12 -93.56 1.85 44.40
CA VAL A 12 -94.50 2.09 43.32
C VAL A 12 -93.86 1.53 42.03
N ARG A 13 -94.45 0.47 41.50
CA ARG A 13 -94.10 -0.20 40.23
C ARG A 13 -94.39 0.75 39.05
N ASP A 14 -93.38 1.26 38.44
CA ASP A 14 -93.45 1.96 37.17
C ASP A 14 -93.59 0.96 35.98
N ARG A 15 -94.74 0.34 35.84
CA ARG A 15 -95.08 -0.60 34.77
C ARG A 15 -95.38 0.05 33.41
N ARG A 16 -95.24 1.38 33.27
CA ARG A 16 -95.52 2.09 31.99
C ARG A 16 -94.28 2.33 31.10
N ARG A 17 -93.06 2.25 31.56
CA ARG A 17 -91.81 2.50 30.73
C ARG A 17 -91.31 1.29 29.98
N SER A 18 -91.70 0.06 30.28
CA SER A 18 -91.19 -1.13 29.58
C SER A 18 -91.92 -1.42 28.24
N ARG A 19 -93.21 -1.03 28.11
CA ARG A 19 -93.98 -1.27 26.86
C ARG A 19 -93.61 -0.31 25.71
N SER A 20 -93.20 0.90 25.97
CA SER A 20 -92.77 1.86 24.94
C SER A 20 -91.38 1.54 24.39
N ARG A 21 -90.46 1.00 25.20
CA ARG A 21 -89.09 0.53 24.76
C ARG A 21 -89.18 -0.71 23.90
N THR A 22 -90.01 -1.69 24.24
CA THR A 22 -90.25 -2.91 23.45
C THR A 22 -90.91 -2.60 22.09
N LEU A 23 -91.89 -1.70 22.04
CA LEU A 23 -92.48 -1.27 20.78
C LEU A 23 -91.55 -0.43 19.91
N LEU A 24 -90.67 0.37 20.51
CA LEU A 24 -89.66 1.14 19.78
C LEU A 24 -88.58 0.17 19.22
N LEU A 25 -88.14 -0.80 20.01
CA LEU A 25 -87.17 -1.82 19.57
C LEU A 25 -87.77 -2.72 18.47
N GLN A 26 -89.09 -3.08 18.58
CA GLN A 26 -89.76 -3.85 17.53
C GLN A 26 -89.92 -3.06 16.24
N ARG A 27 -90.23 -1.74 16.32
CA ARG A 27 -90.27 -0.87 15.14
C ARG A 27 -88.92 -0.65 14.51
N LEU A 28 -87.86 -0.48 15.33
CA LEU A 28 -86.46 -0.40 14.84
C LEU A 28 -85.98 -1.74 14.22
N ALA A 29 -86.40 -2.86 14.80
CA ALA A 29 -86.12 -4.17 14.24
C ALA A 29 -86.83 -4.43 12.91
N VAL A 30 -88.12 -4.04 12.82
CA VAL A 30 -88.88 -4.13 11.55
C VAL A 30 -88.29 -3.16 10.50
N LEU A 31 -87.94 -1.92 10.87
CA LEU A 31 -87.30 -0.96 9.97
C LEU A 31 -85.91 -1.52 9.54
N GLY A 32 -85.18 -2.13 10.45
CA GLY A 32 -83.89 -2.81 10.16
C GLY A 32 -84.07 -3.97 9.17
N ILE A 33 -85.04 -4.83 9.38
CA ILE A 33 -85.34 -5.96 8.48
C ILE A 33 -85.79 -5.41 7.10
N VAL A 34 -86.64 -4.40 7.04
CA VAL A 34 -87.04 -3.77 5.77
C VAL A 34 -85.86 -3.12 5.05
N ALA A 35 -85.00 -2.43 5.79
CA ALA A 35 -83.79 -1.84 5.23
C ALA A 35 -82.80 -2.93 4.72
N VAL A 36 -82.57 -4.01 5.47
CA VAL A 36 -81.74 -5.12 5.06
C VAL A 36 -82.37 -5.85 3.86
N THR A 37 -83.63 -6.12 3.87
CA THR A 37 -84.34 -6.74 2.73
C THR A 37 -84.29 -5.84 1.50
N GLY A 38 -84.48 -4.56 1.64
CA GLY A 38 -84.39 -3.56 0.58
C GLY A 38 -82.93 -3.50 0.03
N ALA A 39 -81.97 -3.50 0.91
CA ALA A 39 -80.54 -3.60 0.52
C ALA A 39 -80.24 -4.89 -0.25
N VAL A 40 -80.67 -6.06 0.24
CA VAL A 40 -80.44 -7.34 -0.45
C VAL A 40 -81.13 -7.33 -1.83
N VAL A 41 -82.36 -6.84 -1.96
CA VAL A 41 -83.07 -6.74 -3.25
C VAL A 41 -82.30 -5.80 -4.19
N LEU A 42 -81.84 -4.63 -3.71
CA LEU A 42 -81.07 -3.68 -4.48
C LEU A 42 -79.74 -4.31 -4.91
N GLY A 43 -79.06 -5.01 -3.99
CA GLY A 43 -77.79 -5.74 -4.28
C GLY A 43 -78.00 -6.83 -5.33
N ILE A 44 -79.15 -7.52 -5.32
CA ILE A 44 -79.46 -8.54 -6.34
C ILE A 44 -79.78 -7.90 -7.68
N ALA A 45 -80.50 -6.81 -7.71
CA ALA A 45 -80.85 -6.08 -8.94
C ALA A 45 -79.62 -5.60 -9.71
N PHE A 46 -78.55 -5.16 -8.98
CA PHE A 46 -77.28 -4.73 -9.59
C PHE A 46 -76.25 -5.82 -9.67
N ALA A 47 -76.52 -7.06 -9.27
CA ALA A 47 -75.55 -8.13 -9.24
C ALA A 47 -75.00 -8.55 -10.62
N GLY A 48 -75.77 -8.38 -11.69
CA GLY A 48 -75.35 -8.72 -13.06
C GLY A 48 -74.75 -10.10 -13.23
N SER A 49 -74.20 -10.40 -14.39
CA SER A 49 -73.54 -11.70 -14.67
C SER A 49 -72.13 -11.77 -14.06
N PRO A 50 -71.77 -12.84 -13.34
CA PRO A 50 -70.44 -13.03 -12.79
C PRO A 50 -69.33 -13.15 -13.86
N SER A 51 -69.69 -13.49 -15.10
CA SER A 51 -68.73 -13.64 -16.21
C SER A 51 -68.40 -12.32 -16.92
N ARG A 52 -69.04 -11.18 -16.53
CA ARG A 52 -68.82 -9.86 -17.11
C ARG A 52 -68.19 -8.93 -16.09
N ILE A 53 -67.26 -8.11 -16.58
CA ILE A 53 -66.63 -7.06 -15.79
C ILE A 53 -67.67 -6.01 -15.38
N ALA A 54 -67.55 -5.46 -14.18
CA ALA A 54 -68.45 -4.40 -13.70
C ALA A 54 -68.35 -3.15 -14.60
N ALA A 55 -69.55 -2.48 -14.85
CA ALA A 55 -69.54 -1.24 -15.57
C ALA A 55 -68.77 -0.15 -14.78
N GLY A 56 -67.96 0.64 -15.46
CA GLY A 56 -67.08 1.65 -14.85
C GLY A 56 -65.70 1.13 -14.47
N VAL A 57 -65.35 -0.11 -14.84
CA VAL A 57 -63.94 -0.62 -14.71
C VAL A 57 -63.16 -0.26 -15.97
N GLU A 58 -62.03 0.37 -15.75
CA GLU A 58 -61.03 0.64 -16.77
C GLU A 58 -59.76 -0.20 -16.50
N ILE A 59 -59.06 -0.63 -17.52
CA ILE A 59 -57.75 -1.23 -17.44
C ILE A 59 -56.81 -0.38 -18.29
N ALA A 60 -55.79 0.19 -17.65
CA ALA A 60 -54.83 1.05 -18.33
C ALA A 60 -55.49 2.19 -19.14
N GLY A 61 -56.55 2.81 -18.62
CA GLY A 61 -57.31 3.89 -19.24
C GLY A 61 -58.27 3.44 -20.37
N VAL A 62 -58.49 2.13 -20.52
CA VAL A 62 -59.47 1.59 -21.48
C VAL A 62 -60.67 1.02 -20.75
N ASP A 63 -61.85 1.57 -21.03
CA ASP A 63 -63.11 1.05 -20.50
C ASP A 63 -63.36 -0.40 -20.98
N VAL A 64 -63.44 -1.30 -20.05
CA VAL A 64 -63.72 -2.73 -20.25
C VAL A 64 -65.01 -3.16 -19.56
N GLY A 65 -65.79 -2.17 -19.04
CA GLY A 65 -67.05 -2.44 -18.37
C GLY A 65 -68.06 -3.15 -19.26
N GLY A 66 -68.78 -4.14 -18.70
CA GLY A 66 -69.78 -4.93 -19.41
C GLY A 66 -69.25 -6.00 -20.35
N LEU A 67 -67.92 -6.03 -20.63
CA LEU A 67 -67.29 -7.04 -21.46
C LEU A 67 -67.10 -8.37 -20.70
N THR A 68 -67.05 -9.47 -21.44
CA THR A 68 -66.52 -10.73 -20.88
C THR A 68 -65.01 -10.69 -20.77
N GLY A 69 -64.40 -11.56 -19.95
CA GLY A 69 -62.93 -11.60 -19.83
C GLY A 69 -62.22 -11.75 -21.18
N ALA A 70 -62.69 -12.65 -22.04
CA ALA A 70 -62.10 -12.88 -23.36
C ALA A 70 -62.24 -11.65 -24.29
N GLN A 71 -63.42 -10.98 -24.24
CA GLN A 71 -63.62 -9.72 -25.02
C GLN A 71 -62.73 -8.60 -24.56
N ALA A 72 -62.59 -8.43 -23.24
CA ALA A 72 -61.75 -7.43 -22.65
C ALA A 72 -60.27 -7.68 -23.01
N GLN A 73 -59.78 -8.93 -22.85
CA GLN A 73 -58.44 -9.30 -23.24
C GLN A 73 -58.16 -9.02 -24.70
N ALA A 74 -59.02 -9.48 -25.62
CA ALA A 74 -58.87 -9.24 -27.06
C ALA A 74 -58.90 -7.74 -27.43
N LYS A 75 -59.67 -6.93 -26.71
CA LYS A 75 -59.72 -5.45 -26.89
C LYS A 75 -58.39 -4.82 -26.45
N LEU A 76 -57.86 -5.23 -25.28
CA LEU A 76 -56.60 -4.70 -24.73
C LEU A 76 -55.39 -5.12 -25.59
N GLU A 77 -55.32 -6.40 -25.99
CA GLU A 77 -54.25 -6.92 -26.85
C GLU A 77 -54.20 -6.23 -28.21
N ARG A 78 -55.37 -6.06 -28.87
CA ARG A 78 -55.44 -5.32 -30.15
C ARG A 78 -54.97 -3.90 -30.01
N ARG A 79 -55.39 -3.18 -28.94
CA ARG A 79 -54.98 -1.80 -28.70
C ARG A 79 -53.48 -1.73 -28.33
N SER A 80 -52.99 -2.66 -27.54
CA SER A 80 -51.57 -2.80 -27.23
C SER A 80 -50.72 -3.00 -28.48
N ALA A 81 -51.13 -3.92 -29.37
CA ALA A 81 -50.42 -4.19 -30.62
C ALA A 81 -50.38 -2.95 -31.55
N ALA A 82 -51.49 -2.20 -31.66
CA ALA A 82 -51.53 -0.97 -32.41
C ALA A 82 -50.60 0.11 -31.87
N LEU A 83 -50.41 0.18 -30.55
CA LEU A 83 -49.55 1.15 -29.87
C LEU A 83 -48.13 0.70 -29.61
N ALA A 84 -47.76 -0.56 -29.92
CA ALA A 84 -46.44 -1.13 -29.61
C ALA A 84 -45.27 -0.35 -30.25
N ARG A 85 -45.51 0.26 -31.43
CA ARG A 85 -44.47 1.04 -32.16
C ARG A 85 -44.55 2.54 -31.85
N VAL A 86 -45.59 3.02 -31.18
CA VAL A 86 -45.75 4.44 -30.84
C VAL A 86 -44.96 4.76 -29.56
N PRO A 87 -43.99 5.67 -29.60
CA PRO A 87 -43.27 6.05 -28.40
C PRO A 87 -44.09 6.93 -27.47
N VAL A 88 -43.85 6.83 -26.17
CA VAL A 88 -44.27 7.79 -25.17
C VAL A 88 -43.20 8.86 -25.04
N THR A 89 -43.61 10.13 -25.00
CA THR A 89 -42.69 11.26 -24.78
C THR A 89 -42.65 11.59 -23.30
N PHE A 90 -41.47 11.43 -22.71
CA PHE A 90 -41.21 11.81 -21.33
C PHE A 90 -40.48 13.15 -21.30
N SER A 91 -40.81 14.02 -20.33
CA SER A 91 -40.15 15.31 -20.18
C SER A 91 -39.75 15.57 -18.73
N ALA A 92 -38.56 16.18 -18.54
CA ALA A 92 -38.08 16.66 -17.26
C ALA A 92 -37.09 17.80 -17.46
N ALA A 93 -37.20 18.86 -16.69
CA ALA A 93 -36.27 20.00 -16.66
C ALA A 93 -35.93 20.57 -18.07
N GLY A 94 -36.92 20.62 -18.97
CA GLY A 94 -36.76 21.13 -20.35
C GLY A 94 -36.19 20.14 -21.34
N HIS A 95 -35.89 18.91 -20.93
CA HIS A 95 -35.45 17.83 -21.79
C HIS A 95 -36.57 16.88 -22.14
N GLU A 96 -36.52 16.26 -23.32
CA GLU A 96 -37.51 15.29 -23.81
C GLU A 96 -36.85 14.01 -24.27
N TRP A 97 -37.48 12.87 -23.96
CA TRP A 97 -37.05 11.53 -24.39
C TRP A 97 -38.25 10.78 -24.94
N ARG A 98 -38.06 10.06 -26.01
CA ARG A 98 -39.06 9.20 -26.62
C ARG A 98 -38.68 7.74 -26.39
N LEU A 99 -39.46 7.04 -25.58
CA LEU A 99 -39.24 5.62 -25.26
C LEU A 99 -40.40 4.78 -25.79
N ARG A 100 -40.06 3.57 -26.23
CA ARG A 100 -41.03 2.53 -26.62
C ARG A 100 -41.03 1.43 -25.56
N ALA A 101 -42.18 0.77 -25.36
CA ALA A 101 -42.30 -0.36 -24.44
C ALA A 101 -41.26 -1.47 -24.76
N ALA A 102 -41.05 -1.77 -26.05
CA ALA A 102 -40.11 -2.76 -26.50
C ALA A 102 -38.63 -2.44 -26.15
N SER A 103 -38.25 -1.14 -26.10
CA SER A 103 -36.85 -0.76 -25.79
C SER A 103 -36.46 -1.02 -24.33
N LEU A 104 -37.43 -1.11 -23.43
CA LEU A 104 -37.28 -1.42 -22.01
C LEU A 104 -37.72 -2.84 -21.67
N GLY A 105 -38.18 -3.62 -22.67
CA GLY A 105 -38.74 -4.96 -22.43
C GLY A 105 -39.96 -4.91 -21.51
N VAL A 106 -40.82 -3.87 -21.68
CA VAL A 106 -42.05 -3.75 -20.91
C VAL A 106 -43.08 -4.70 -21.49
N GLU A 107 -43.42 -5.72 -20.73
CA GLU A 107 -44.45 -6.73 -21.05
C GLU A 107 -45.56 -6.64 -20.03
N THR A 108 -46.78 -6.49 -20.54
CA THR A 108 -48.00 -6.34 -19.71
C THR A 108 -48.77 -7.64 -19.74
N ASP A 109 -49.09 -8.19 -18.58
CA ASP A 109 -49.95 -9.37 -18.44
C ASP A 109 -51.43 -8.99 -18.46
N TRP A 110 -51.98 -8.95 -19.68
CA TRP A 110 -53.39 -8.61 -19.88
C TRP A 110 -54.34 -9.63 -19.30
N ASN A 111 -53.96 -10.92 -19.22
CA ASN A 111 -54.78 -11.96 -18.60
C ASN A 111 -54.93 -11.72 -17.07
N ALA A 112 -53.80 -11.44 -16.41
CA ALA A 112 -53.81 -11.10 -14.99
C ALA A 112 -54.60 -9.81 -14.72
N ALA A 113 -54.43 -8.80 -15.58
CA ALA A 113 -55.18 -7.54 -15.47
C ALA A 113 -56.71 -7.73 -15.60
N VAL A 114 -57.13 -8.56 -16.55
CA VAL A 114 -58.57 -8.90 -16.72
C VAL A 114 -59.09 -9.69 -15.53
N LYS A 115 -58.33 -10.58 -14.94
CA LYS A 115 -58.70 -11.29 -13.69
C LYS A 115 -58.93 -10.30 -12.54
N LEU A 116 -57.98 -9.37 -12.34
CA LEU A 116 -58.10 -8.33 -11.34
C LEU A 116 -59.33 -7.43 -11.57
N ALA A 117 -59.67 -7.12 -12.83
CA ALA A 117 -60.86 -6.35 -13.20
C ALA A 117 -62.17 -7.11 -12.91
N LEU A 118 -62.21 -8.42 -13.16
CA LEU A 118 -63.33 -9.29 -12.82
C LEU A 118 -63.56 -9.35 -11.31
N ASP A 119 -62.47 -9.31 -10.53
CA ASP A 119 -62.54 -9.36 -9.06
C ASP A 119 -63.06 -8.07 -8.42
N GLN A 120 -62.98 -6.92 -9.11
CA GLN A 120 -63.52 -5.63 -8.64
C GLN A 120 -65.03 -5.68 -8.38
N GLY A 121 -65.75 -6.50 -9.11
CA GLY A 121 -67.18 -6.67 -8.97
C GLY A 121 -67.63 -8.09 -8.57
N ASN A 122 -66.76 -8.89 -7.97
CA ASN A 122 -67.02 -10.31 -7.64
C ASN A 122 -67.53 -10.49 -6.22
N GLY A 123 -68.17 -11.64 -5.95
CA GLY A 123 -68.72 -12.02 -4.64
C GLY A 123 -70.11 -12.67 -4.73
N LEU A 124 -70.74 -12.96 -3.57
CA LEU A 124 -72.12 -13.41 -3.48
C LEU A 124 -73.10 -12.37 -4.03
N ALA A 125 -74.19 -12.81 -4.64
CA ALA A 125 -75.09 -11.92 -5.42
C ALA A 125 -75.44 -10.58 -4.77
N PRO A 126 -75.86 -10.45 -3.53
CA PRO A 126 -76.15 -9.15 -2.93
C PRO A 126 -74.90 -8.27 -2.78
N ILE A 127 -73.77 -8.83 -2.32
CA ILE A 127 -72.50 -8.14 -2.10
C ILE A 127 -71.91 -7.69 -3.44
N ARG A 128 -72.00 -8.57 -4.45
CA ARG A 128 -71.52 -8.27 -5.81
C ARG A 128 -72.30 -7.06 -6.38
N GLY A 129 -73.61 -6.98 -6.16
CA GLY A 129 -74.39 -5.85 -6.65
C GLY A 129 -73.96 -4.51 -6.05
N PHE A 130 -73.71 -4.46 -4.76
CA PHE A 130 -73.21 -3.23 -4.11
C PHE A 130 -71.80 -2.84 -4.58
N ARG A 131 -70.90 -3.84 -4.72
CA ARG A 131 -69.55 -3.61 -5.28
C ARG A 131 -69.65 -3.04 -6.70
N ARG A 132 -70.51 -3.63 -7.56
CA ARG A 132 -70.70 -3.15 -8.94
C ARG A 132 -71.37 -1.77 -9.02
N LEU A 133 -72.28 -1.48 -8.12
CA LEU A 133 -72.86 -0.17 -8.01
C LEU A 133 -71.83 0.86 -7.59
N GLY A 134 -70.99 0.52 -6.61
CA GLY A 134 -69.85 1.36 -6.19
C GLY A 134 -68.88 1.62 -7.33
N VAL A 135 -68.46 0.57 -8.05
CA VAL A 135 -67.57 0.70 -9.22
C VAL A 135 -68.19 1.53 -10.34
N ARG A 136 -69.53 1.38 -10.57
CA ARG A 136 -70.24 2.16 -11.60
C ARG A 136 -70.31 3.66 -11.28
N VAL A 137 -70.41 4.03 -9.97
CA VAL A 137 -70.50 5.41 -9.52
C VAL A 137 -69.15 6.08 -9.40
N PHE A 138 -68.16 5.37 -8.84
CA PHE A 138 -66.86 5.94 -8.51
C PHE A 138 -65.75 5.54 -9.52
N GLY A 139 -66.03 4.63 -10.45
CA GLY A 139 -65.01 4.04 -11.32
C GLY A 139 -64.07 3.06 -10.59
N ALA A 140 -63.36 2.26 -11.33
CA ALA A 140 -62.22 1.50 -10.84
C ALA A 140 -61.18 1.38 -11.96
N ASP A 141 -60.00 1.92 -11.72
CA ASP A 141 -58.86 1.75 -12.64
C ASP A 141 -57.97 0.63 -12.17
N VAL A 142 -57.74 -0.34 -13.04
CA VAL A 142 -56.90 -1.52 -12.78
C VAL A 142 -55.58 -1.36 -13.49
N SER A 143 -54.52 -1.15 -12.71
CA SER A 143 -53.17 -1.14 -13.24
C SER A 143 -52.75 -2.55 -13.59
N PRO A 144 -52.35 -2.85 -14.83
CA PRO A 144 -51.95 -4.19 -15.24
C PRO A 144 -50.60 -4.60 -14.64
N PRO A 145 -50.44 -5.85 -14.17
CA PRO A 145 -49.15 -6.38 -13.79
C PRO A 145 -48.17 -6.31 -14.99
N THR A 146 -47.00 -5.78 -14.71
CA THR A 146 -46.01 -5.48 -15.75
C THR A 146 -44.62 -5.99 -15.38
N ARG A 147 -43.93 -6.59 -16.33
CA ARG A 147 -42.52 -6.92 -16.23
C ARG A 147 -41.68 -5.92 -17.01
N VAL A 148 -40.50 -5.65 -16.54
CA VAL A 148 -39.54 -4.73 -17.19
C VAL A 148 -38.13 -5.31 -17.10
N VAL A 149 -37.31 -5.09 -18.12
CA VAL A 149 -35.88 -5.42 -18.04
C VAL A 149 -35.18 -4.35 -17.23
N GLU A 150 -34.88 -4.66 -15.99
CA GLU A 150 -34.31 -3.71 -15.00
C GLU A 150 -33.05 -3.01 -15.52
N LYS A 151 -32.13 -3.76 -16.17
CA LYS A 151 -30.90 -3.19 -16.74
C LYS A 151 -31.17 -2.09 -17.76
N SER A 152 -32.18 -2.27 -18.63
CA SER A 152 -32.56 -1.27 -19.64
C SER A 152 -33.19 -0.05 -18.99
N LEU A 153 -34.04 -0.23 -17.98
CA LEU A 153 -34.65 0.87 -17.23
C LEU A 153 -33.56 1.68 -16.50
N VAL A 154 -32.63 1.03 -15.79
CA VAL A 154 -31.51 1.69 -15.09
C VAL A 154 -30.61 2.45 -16.07
N TYR A 155 -30.36 1.91 -17.25
CA TYR A 155 -29.60 2.60 -18.28
C TYR A 155 -30.28 3.91 -18.73
N GLU A 156 -31.58 3.86 -19.04
CA GLU A 156 -32.35 5.03 -19.48
C GLU A 156 -32.46 6.07 -18.35
N LEU A 157 -32.75 5.63 -17.12
CA LEU A 157 -32.78 6.53 -15.96
C LEU A 157 -31.44 7.21 -15.73
N THR A 158 -30.33 6.47 -15.93
CA THR A 158 -28.99 7.04 -15.79
C THR A 158 -28.69 8.06 -16.91
N ARG A 159 -29.13 7.77 -18.14
CA ARG A 159 -29.02 8.71 -19.25
C ARG A 159 -29.81 9.98 -19.01
N MET A 160 -31.04 9.83 -18.53
CA MET A 160 -31.92 10.96 -18.19
C MET A 160 -31.40 11.80 -17.05
N SER A 161 -30.93 11.16 -15.97
CA SER A 161 -30.37 11.86 -14.84
C SER A 161 -29.12 12.68 -15.20
N ARG A 162 -28.24 12.16 -16.07
CA ARG A 162 -27.07 12.93 -16.55
C ARG A 162 -27.45 14.22 -17.29
N ALA A 163 -28.62 14.26 -17.91
CA ALA A 163 -29.13 15.45 -18.59
C ALA A 163 -29.86 16.43 -17.63
N VAL A 164 -30.53 15.87 -16.61
CA VAL A 164 -31.38 16.64 -15.68
C VAL A 164 -30.62 17.09 -14.44
N ASP A 165 -29.78 16.21 -13.90
CA ASP A 165 -29.14 16.41 -12.60
C ASP A 165 -28.17 17.60 -12.65
N ARG A 166 -28.45 18.57 -11.85
CA ARG A 166 -27.58 19.71 -11.53
C ARG A 166 -27.41 19.70 -10.02
N PRO A 167 -26.27 19.16 -9.50
CA PRO A 167 -26.08 19.12 -8.07
C PRO A 167 -26.09 20.52 -7.47
N HIS A 168 -26.57 20.62 -6.24
CA HIS A 168 -26.50 21.87 -5.49
C HIS A 168 -25.06 22.34 -5.31
N ARG A 169 -24.89 23.59 -5.07
CA ARG A 169 -23.62 24.16 -4.64
C ARG A 169 -23.83 24.85 -3.29
N ASP A 170 -23.11 24.34 -2.29
CA ASP A 170 -23.08 24.93 -0.97
C ASP A 170 -22.55 26.37 -1.00
N ALA A 171 -22.98 27.17 -0.05
CA ALA A 171 -22.36 28.45 0.21
C ALA A 171 -20.89 28.25 0.56
N ALA A 172 -20.03 29.14 0.12
CA ALA A 172 -18.60 29.13 0.38
C ALA A 172 -18.11 30.45 0.93
N LEU A 173 -17.10 30.39 1.79
CA LEU A 173 -16.41 31.57 2.28
C LEU A 173 -15.07 31.71 1.58
N VAL A 174 -14.86 32.82 0.88
CA VAL A 174 -13.61 33.10 0.17
C VAL A 174 -12.95 34.39 0.68
N LEU A 175 -11.62 34.46 0.56
CA LEU A 175 -10.89 35.70 0.88
C LEU A 175 -10.60 36.50 -0.39
N ARG A 176 -11.08 37.74 -0.43
CA ARG A 176 -10.65 38.71 -1.42
C ARG A 176 -9.77 39.77 -0.74
N ARG A 177 -8.45 39.73 -1.01
CA ARG A 177 -7.42 40.56 -0.33
C ARG A 177 -7.44 40.38 1.17
N LEU A 178 -7.78 39.70 1.95
CA LEU A 178 -7.93 39.53 3.41
C LEU A 178 -9.35 39.84 3.93
N HIS A 179 -10.30 40.14 3.05
CA HIS A 179 -11.69 40.33 3.42
C HIS A 179 -12.50 39.06 3.12
N PRO A 180 -13.19 38.47 4.10
CA PRO A 180 -14.06 37.33 3.87
C PRO A 180 -15.33 37.76 3.11
N VAL A 181 -15.63 37.06 2.03
CA VAL A 181 -16.81 37.22 1.20
C VAL A 181 -17.56 35.89 1.16
N VAL A 182 -18.83 35.94 1.50
CA VAL A 182 -19.71 34.78 1.38
C VAL A 182 -20.19 34.65 -0.06
N VAL A 183 -19.93 33.53 -0.68
CA VAL A 183 -20.50 33.14 -1.97
C VAL A 183 -21.80 32.41 -1.66
N PRO A 184 -22.96 32.85 -2.18
CA PRO A 184 -24.23 32.22 -1.87
C PRO A 184 -24.33 30.79 -2.40
N ALA A 185 -25.12 29.99 -1.71
CA ALA A 185 -25.49 28.67 -2.15
C ALA A 185 -26.43 28.73 -3.36
N LEU A 186 -26.41 27.68 -4.15
CA LEU A 186 -27.36 27.48 -5.25
C LEU A 186 -28.01 26.11 -5.08
N ALA A 187 -29.34 26.08 -5.00
CA ALA A 187 -30.09 24.84 -5.03
C ALA A 187 -29.89 24.14 -6.37
N GLY A 188 -29.75 22.85 -6.31
CA GLY A 188 -29.72 21.98 -7.46
C GLY A 188 -31.04 21.35 -7.80
N GLN A 189 -31.07 20.51 -8.80
CA GLN A 189 -32.21 19.66 -9.13
C GLN A 189 -31.69 18.27 -9.54
N VAL A 190 -32.45 17.24 -9.18
CA VAL A 190 -32.11 15.87 -9.52
C VAL A 190 -33.34 15.09 -9.92
N LEU A 191 -33.21 14.21 -10.89
CA LEU A 191 -34.27 13.30 -11.27
C LEU A 191 -34.57 12.35 -10.10
N ASP A 192 -35.85 12.29 -9.64
CA ASP A 192 -36.23 11.23 -8.71
C ASP A 192 -36.27 9.90 -9.46
N ARG A 193 -35.16 9.18 -9.49
CA ARG A 193 -35.01 7.95 -10.27
C ARG A 193 -36.01 6.88 -9.90
N LYS A 194 -36.41 6.80 -8.62
CA LYS A 194 -37.37 5.80 -8.16
C LYS A 194 -38.77 6.13 -8.69
N ALA A 195 -39.23 7.34 -8.44
CA ALA A 195 -40.54 7.79 -8.92
C ALA A 195 -40.58 7.88 -10.45
N ALA A 196 -39.51 8.36 -11.10
CA ALA A 196 -39.40 8.41 -12.55
C ALA A 196 -39.44 7.00 -13.17
N GLY A 197 -38.75 6.02 -12.57
CA GLY A 197 -38.82 4.63 -13.03
C GLY A 197 -40.23 4.05 -12.97
N GLN A 198 -40.94 4.29 -11.87
CA GLN A 198 -42.33 3.87 -11.71
C GLN A 198 -43.23 4.57 -12.75
N THR A 199 -43.08 5.87 -12.94
CA THR A 199 -43.81 6.65 -13.93
C THR A 199 -43.57 6.16 -15.35
N ILE A 200 -42.32 5.87 -15.71
CA ILE A 200 -41.95 5.34 -17.04
C ILE A 200 -42.60 3.97 -17.28
N VAL A 201 -42.47 3.05 -16.32
CA VAL A 201 -43.04 1.71 -16.44
C VAL A 201 -44.55 1.78 -16.55
N HIS A 202 -45.20 2.58 -15.70
CA HIS A 202 -46.65 2.77 -15.72
C HIS A 202 -47.15 3.37 -17.06
N ALA A 203 -46.48 4.42 -17.56
CA ALA A 203 -46.87 5.07 -18.82
C ALA A 203 -46.62 4.15 -20.03
N LEU A 204 -45.58 3.34 -20.04
CA LEU A 204 -45.29 2.38 -21.13
C LEU A 204 -46.21 1.17 -21.09
N ALA A 205 -46.63 0.75 -19.88
CA ALA A 205 -47.61 -0.33 -19.69
C ALA A 205 -49.05 0.16 -20.03
N GLY A 206 -49.31 1.45 -19.87
CA GLY A 206 -50.59 2.09 -20.23
C GLY A 206 -50.84 2.07 -21.73
N LEU A 207 -52.10 2.30 -22.09
CA LEU A 207 -52.56 2.39 -23.49
C LEU A 207 -52.83 3.82 -23.94
N ASP A 208 -52.27 4.80 -23.22
CA ASP A 208 -52.15 6.21 -23.59
C ASP A 208 -50.70 6.51 -24.05
N ARG A 209 -50.56 7.42 -25.01
CA ARG A 209 -49.27 7.83 -25.60
C ARG A 209 -49.07 9.35 -25.49
N GLY A 210 -49.73 9.96 -24.53
CA GLY A 210 -49.54 11.36 -24.20
C GLY A 210 -48.14 11.69 -23.69
N ARG A 211 -47.87 12.97 -23.51
CA ARG A 211 -46.63 13.46 -22.87
C ARG A 211 -46.72 13.22 -21.37
N VAL A 212 -45.66 12.69 -20.79
CA VAL A 212 -45.56 12.35 -19.36
C VAL A 212 -44.39 13.12 -18.74
N ALA A 213 -44.68 13.92 -17.72
CA ALA A 213 -43.67 14.62 -16.95
C ALA A 213 -43.02 13.64 -15.93
N LEU A 214 -41.70 13.59 -15.92
CA LEU A 214 -40.95 12.83 -14.91
C LEU A 214 -40.72 13.69 -13.66
N PRO A 215 -40.83 13.12 -12.48
CA PRO A 215 -40.64 13.83 -11.22
C PRO A 215 -39.17 14.24 -11.06
N VAL A 216 -38.97 15.52 -10.78
CA VAL A 216 -37.71 16.16 -10.43
C VAL A 216 -37.85 16.71 -9.02
N ARG A 217 -36.84 16.49 -8.19
CA ARG A 217 -36.80 17.06 -6.85
C ARG A 217 -35.70 18.11 -6.75
N THR A 218 -35.88 19.07 -5.89
CA THR A 218 -34.85 20.05 -5.55
C THR A 218 -33.73 19.33 -4.75
N ASP A 219 -32.51 19.63 -5.09
CA ASP A 219 -31.31 19.21 -4.36
C ASP A 219 -30.88 20.42 -3.52
N GLU A 220 -31.24 20.41 -2.25
CA GLU A 220 -31.00 21.53 -1.35
C GLU A 220 -29.54 21.58 -0.89
N PRO A 221 -28.95 22.78 -0.83
CA PRO A 221 -27.60 22.96 -0.27
C PRO A 221 -27.56 22.56 1.20
N ILE A 222 -26.46 21.95 1.59
CA ILE A 222 -26.19 21.55 2.99
C ILE A 222 -25.79 22.75 3.83
N VAL A 223 -25.06 23.71 3.24
CA VAL A 223 -24.60 24.93 3.90
C VAL A 223 -25.17 26.15 3.18
N LEU A 224 -25.92 26.94 3.92
CA LEU A 224 -26.51 28.20 3.43
C LEU A 224 -25.59 29.40 3.66
N GLY A 225 -25.81 30.48 2.94
CA GLY A 225 -25.07 31.73 3.14
C GLY A 225 -25.21 32.29 4.56
N SER A 226 -26.37 32.15 5.17
CA SER A 226 -26.65 32.52 6.56
C SER A 226 -25.72 31.83 7.56
N ASP A 227 -25.40 30.56 7.33
CA ASP A 227 -24.54 29.75 8.22
C ASP A 227 -23.10 30.26 8.23
N LEU A 228 -22.67 30.89 7.15
CA LEU A 228 -21.32 31.41 6.97
C LEU A 228 -21.14 32.86 7.45
N VAL A 229 -22.22 33.61 7.70
CA VAL A 229 -22.16 34.99 8.21
C VAL A 229 -21.41 35.08 9.56
N PRO A 230 -21.70 34.23 10.56
CA PRO A 230 -20.93 34.22 11.82
C PRO A 230 -19.48 33.83 11.63
N VAL A 231 -19.19 32.91 10.68
CA VAL A 231 -17.84 32.49 10.38
C VAL A 231 -17.05 33.59 9.68
N ALA A 232 -17.68 34.32 8.76
CA ALA A 232 -17.10 35.51 8.13
C ALA A 232 -16.75 36.60 9.16
N ALA A 233 -17.56 36.78 10.19
CA ALA A 233 -17.27 37.66 11.32
C ALA A 233 -16.00 37.18 12.09
N LYS A 234 -15.94 35.88 12.41
CA LYS A 234 -14.72 35.27 13.04
C LYS A 234 -13.48 35.48 12.20
N VAL A 235 -13.56 35.29 10.87
CA VAL A 235 -12.42 35.51 9.97
C VAL A 235 -11.99 36.97 9.96
N ARG A 236 -12.93 37.94 9.95
CA ARG A 236 -12.59 39.36 10.10
C ARG A 236 -11.84 39.64 11.41
N THR A 237 -12.32 39.10 12.52
CA THR A 237 -11.63 39.21 13.83
C THR A 237 -10.23 38.58 13.79
N ALA A 238 -10.12 37.37 13.21
CA ALA A 238 -8.86 36.66 13.10
C ALA A 238 -7.81 37.48 12.32
N LEU A 239 -8.22 38.08 11.19
CA LEU A 239 -7.34 38.84 10.30
C LEU A 239 -7.20 40.33 10.64
N ALA A 240 -7.84 40.82 11.70
CA ALA A 240 -7.74 42.21 12.13
C ALA A 240 -6.32 42.62 12.50
N ARG A 241 -5.58 41.78 13.23
CA ARG A 241 -4.22 42.03 13.73
C ARG A 241 -3.35 40.78 13.59
N PRO A 242 -2.01 40.89 13.59
CA PRO A 242 -1.09 39.74 13.66
C PRO A 242 -1.28 38.92 14.94
N VAL A 243 -0.80 37.66 14.94
CA VAL A 243 -0.74 36.78 16.10
C VAL A 243 0.72 36.69 16.55
N ARG A 244 0.96 36.80 17.86
CA ARG A 244 2.29 36.58 18.47
C ARG A 244 2.48 35.09 18.72
N MET A 245 3.46 34.49 18.08
CA MET A 245 3.87 33.10 18.33
C MET A 245 4.86 33.07 19.48
N LYS A 246 4.75 32.11 20.40
CA LYS A 246 5.64 31.96 21.55
C LYS A 246 6.11 30.53 21.73
N LEU A 247 7.41 30.33 21.86
CA LEU A 247 8.04 29.05 22.20
C LEU A 247 9.10 29.28 23.27
N GLY A 248 8.78 28.91 24.52
CA GLY A 248 9.62 29.23 25.66
C GLY A 248 9.82 30.74 25.81
N VAL A 249 11.07 31.19 25.76
CA VAL A 249 11.42 32.63 25.80
C VAL A 249 11.38 33.30 24.44
N ALA A 250 11.44 32.53 23.36
CA ALA A 250 11.41 33.06 22.00
C ALA A 250 9.99 33.47 21.58
N SER A 251 9.88 34.60 20.88
CA SER A 251 8.62 35.03 20.29
C SER A 251 8.83 35.74 18.96
N TRP A 252 7.83 35.63 18.07
CA TRP A 252 7.83 36.30 16.77
C TRP A 252 6.39 36.55 16.32
N TRP A 253 6.22 37.38 15.30
CA TRP A 253 4.91 37.70 14.75
C TRP A 253 4.55 36.80 13.58
N LEU A 254 3.30 36.31 13.56
CA LEU A 254 2.64 35.71 12.41
C LEU A 254 1.82 36.80 11.72
N PRO A 255 2.27 37.35 10.57
CA PRO A 255 1.60 38.42 9.88
C PRO A 255 0.23 38.01 9.34
N LYS A 256 -0.69 38.95 9.18
CA LYS A 256 -2.06 38.72 8.67
C LYS A 256 -2.09 37.95 7.35
N ARG A 257 -1.17 38.23 6.40
CA ARG A 257 -1.10 37.51 5.13
C ARG A 257 -0.75 36.02 5.32
N GLN A 258 0.19 35.73 6.20
CA GLN A 258 0.54 34.35 6.52
C GLN A 258 -0.57 33.66 7.29
N LEU A 259 -1.20 34.38 8.24
CA LEU A 259 -2.37 33.85 8.97
C LEU A 259 -3.50 33.49 8.00
N ALA A 260 -3.81 34.38 7.04
CA ALA A 260 -4.83 34.11 6.01
C ALA A 260 -4.50 32.87 5.16
N ALA A 261 -3.21 32.67 4.85
CA ALA A 261 -2.76 31.52 4.04
C ALA A 261 -2.86 30.17 4.76
N ILE A 262 -2.90 30.18 6.11
CA ILE A 262 -3.00 28.95 6.93
C ILE A 262 -4.41 28.71 7.46
N LEU A 263 -5.34 29.68 7.29
CA LEU A 263 -6.75 29.48 7.65
C LEU A 263 -7.41 28.57 6.62
N LEU A 264 -8.04 27.52 7.10
CA LEU A 264 -8.92 26.66 6.32
C LEU A 264 -10.34 27.19 6.46
N LEU A 265 -10.79 27.81 5.39
CA LEU A 265 -12.16 28.37 5.31
C LEU A 265 -13.17 27.27 5.06
N PRO A 266 -14.43 27.44 5.47
CA PRO A 266 -15.53 26.54 5.16
C PRO A 266 -15.66 26.27 3.66
N HIS A 267 -15.73 24.99 3.29
CA HIS A 267 -15.92 24.50 1.92
C HIS A 267 -16.47 23.07 1.94
N GLY A 268 -17.10 22.64 0.84
CA GLY A 268 -17.53 21.25 0.67
C GLY A 268 -18.46 20.76 1.78
N GLY A 269 -19.52 21.51 2.12
CA GLY A 269 -20.50 21.11 3.13
C GLY A 269 -20.09 21.37 4.59
N THR A 270 -18.98 22.09 4.85
CA THR A 270 -18.57 22.45 6.21
C THR A 270 -18.80 23.91 6.53
N SER A 271 -19.12 24.22 7.79
CA SER A 271 -19.26 25.60 8.30
C SER A 271 -18.20 25.97 9.34
N THR A 272 -17.13 25.18 9.47
CA THR A 272 -16.12 25.36 10.51
C THR A 272 -14.89 26.12 10.00
N LEU A 273 -14.33 26.99 10.85
CA LEU A 273 -13.05 27.65 10.63
C LEU A 273 -11.96 26.91 11.37
N ALA A 274 -10.87 26.62 10.68
CA ALA A 274 -9.72 25.91 11.24
C ALA A 274 -8.39 26.50 10.74
N VAL A 275 -7.29 26.08 11.31
CA VAL A 275 -5.94 26.22 10.73
C VAL A 275 -5.59 24.90 10.06
N GLY A 276 -5.38 24.92 8.75
CA GLY A 276 -5.15 23.70 7.97
C GLY A 276 -4.89 23.98 6.49
N GLY A 277 -4.94 22.88 5.70
CA GLY A 277 -4.74 22.93 4.27
C GLY A 277 -3.27 23.11 3.83
N PRO A 278 -3.02 23.23 2.51
CA PRO A 278 -1.66 23.30 1.96
C PRO A 278 -0.83 24.47 2.48
N GLY A 279 -1.48 25.60 2.81
CA GLY A 279 -0.81 26.77 3.38
C GLY A 279 -0.26 26.50 4.78
N ALA A 280 -1.05 25.87 5.64
CA ALA A 280 -0.64 25.49 6.99
C ALA A 280 0.47 24.43 6.94
N THR A 281 0.35 23.42 6.07
CA THR A 281 1.41 22.40 5.89
C THR A 281 2.75 23.07 5.54
N ARG A 282 2.78 23.97 4.57
CA ARG A 282 4.01 24.70 4.21
C ARG A 282 4.54 25.57 5.35
N TYR A 283 3.65 26.27 6.05
CA TYR A 283 4.03 27.12 7.17
C TYR A 283 4.66 26.31 8.31
N PHE A 284 3.98 25.23 8.76
CA PHE A 284 4.49 24.40 9.85
C PHE A 284 5.75 23.62 9.46
N ALA A 285 5.87 23.18 8.22
CA ALA A 285 7.12 22.59 7.72
C ALA A 285 8.29 23.59 7.74
N LYS A 286 8.04 24.86 7.39
CA LYS A 286 9.05 25.93 7.51
C LYS A 286 9.40 26.20 8.96
N LEU A 287 8.40 26.27 9.84
CA LEU A 287 8.58 26.47 11.26
C LEU A 287 9.37 25.30 11.89
N GLY A 288 9.04 24.07 11.51
CA GLY A 288 9.71 22.85 11.94
C GLY A 288 11.21 22.86 11.58
N ARG A 289 11.59 23.29 10.38
CA ARG A 289 13.02 23.36 10.01
C ARG A 289 13.89 24.14 11.00
N GLY A 290 13.32 25.14 11.68
CA GLY A 290 14.04 25.91 12.69
C GLY A 290 13.98 25.35 14.11
N ILE A 291 12.99 24.50 14.39
CA ILE A 291 12.68 24.04 15.75
C ILE A 291 12.94 22.54 15.93
N ASP A 292 12.61 21.73 14.92
CA ASP A 292 12.65 20.27 14.99
C ASP A 292 14.09 19.77 15.15
N LYS A 293 14.27 18.78 15.98
CA LYS A 293 15.51 18.04 16.14
C LYS A 293 15.18 16.56 16.14
N PRO A 294 15.82 15.75 15.29
CA PRO A 294 15.61 14.31 15.32
C PRO A 294 16.08 13.72 16.64
N ALA A 295 15.40 12.67 17.09
CA ALA A 295 15.91 11.85 18.15
C ALA A 295 17.25 11.21 17.74
N ARG A 296 18.14 11.03 18.70
CA ARG A 296 19.40 10.32 18.47
C ARG A 296 19.48 9.14 19.42
N ASP A 297 19.69 7.98 18.85
CA ASP A 297 19.88 6.76 19.62
C ASP A 297 21.16 6.78 20.43
N ALA A 298 21.16 6.10 21.55
CA ALA A 298 22.40 5.79 22.25
C ALA A 298 23.29 4.93 21.34
N THR A 299 24.58 5.28 21.29
CA THR A 299 25.58 4.58 20.51
C THR A 299 26.76 4.17 21.37
N PHE A 300 27.69 3.44 20.80
CA PHE A 300 28.88 2.96 21.49
C PHE A 300 30.10 3.66 20.91
N ARG A 301 30.97 4.14 21.77
CA ARG A 301 32.25 4.72 21.38
C ARG A 301 33.39 3.91 22.02
N PRO A 302 34.06 3.08 21.25
CA PRO A 302 35.29 2.45 21.69
C PRO A 302 36.38 3.48 21.98
N LEU A 303 37.21 3.19 22.98
CA LEU A 303 38.38 3.96 23.35
C LEU A 303 39.63 3.18 22.93
N GLN A 304 40.77 3.85 22.79
CA GLN A 304 42.06 3.21 22.46
C GLN A 304 42.45 2.10 23.45
N SER A 305 42.03 2.24 24.72
CA SER A 305 42.24 1.21 25.74
C SER A 305 41.42 -0.08 25.52
N GLY A 306 40.58 -0.15 24.49
CA GLY A 306 39.65 -1.25 24.24
C GLY A 306 38.38 -1.19 25.08
N ARG A 307 38.25 -0.26 26.02
CA ARG A 307 36.97 -0.02 26.75
C ARG A 307 35.92 0.64 25.83
N VAL A 308 34.65 0.41 26.14
CA VAL A 308 33.53 1.03 25.40
C VAL A 308 32.76 1.97 26.31
N VAL A 309 32.48 3.17 25.81
CA VAL A 309 31.64 4.17 26.47
C VAL A 309 30.33 4.30 25.71
N VAL A 310 29.22 4.24 26.45
CA VAL A 310 27.89 4.52 25.88
C VAL A 310 27.73 6.02 25.66
N VAL A 311 27.53 6.44 24.43
CA VAL A 311 27.14 7.81 24.09
C VAL A 311 25.64 7.93 24.34
N PRO A 312 25.22 8.86 25.24
CA PRO A 312 23.82 8.96 25.63
C PRO A 312 22.87 9.27 24.47
N ALA A 313 21.70 8.66 24.52
CA ALA A 313 20.59 8.99 23.64
C ALA A 313 20.11 10.43 23.90
N ARG A 314 19.54 11.04 22.88
CA ARG A 314 18.89 12.35 23.00
C ARG A 314 17.50 12.27 22.42
N ASN A 315 16.51 12.75 23.19
CA ASN A 315 15.17 12.92 22.68
C ASN A 315 15.17 13.93 21.54
N GLY A 316 14.41 13.63 20.51
CA GLY A 316 14.05 14.57 19.47
C GLY A 316 12.91 15.48 19.94
N ARG A 317 12.62 16.47 19.13
CA ARG A 317 11.45 17.34 19.28
C ARG A 317 10.95 17.73 17.90
N ILE A 318 9.62 17.77 17.76
CA ILE A 318 8.95 18.21 16.54
C ILE A 318 7.81 19.17 16.89
N VAL A 319 7.53 20.11 16.02
CA VAL A 319 6.37 21.00 16.16
C VAL A 319 5.09 20.20 16.00
N HIS A 320 4.22 20.24 17.01
CA HIS A 320 2.88 19.67 16.92
C HIS A 320 1.95 20.60 16.14
N ALA A 321 1.91 20.43 14.82
CA ALA A 321 1.24 21.36 13.90
C ALA A 321 -0.24 21.56 14.21
N LEU A 322 -0.98 20.46 14.49
CA LEU A 322 -2.42 20.52 14.77
C LEU A 322 -2.73 21.34 16.01
N GLU A 323 -2.06 21.07 17.12
CA GLU A 323 -2.31 21.75 18.38
C GLU A 323 -1.81 23.20 18.35
N THR A 324 -0.64 23.44 17.74
CA THR A 324 -0.17 24.80 17.47
C THR A 324 -1.17 25.57 16.61
N GLY A 325 -1.76 24.92 15.59
CA GLY A 325 -2.79 25.53 14.75
C GLY A 325 -4.06 25.90 15.52
N ARG A 326 -4.49 25.04 16.44
CA ARG A 326 -5.61 25.36 17.36
C ARG A 326 -5.30 26.58 18.23
N ASN A 327 -4.10 26.65 18.79
CA ASN A 327 -3.65 27.78 19.60
C ASN A 327 -3.58 29.06 18.75
N VAL A 328 -3.11 28.98 17.51
CA VAL A 328 -3.09 30.11 16.56
C VAL A 328 -4.49 30.61 16.28
N LEU A 329 -5.44 29.70 16.03
CA LEU A 329 -6.83 30.09 15.78
C LEU A 329 -7.46 30.74 17.03
N ALA A 330 -7.28 30.14 18.19
CA ALA A 330 -7.78 30.68 19.46
C ALA A 330 -7.21 32.08 19.74
N ALA A 331 -5.90 32.26 19.59
CA ALA A 331 -5.26 33.55 19.74
C ALA A 331 -5.73 34.58 18.69
N ALA A 332 -5.93 34.14 17.44
CA ALA A 332 -6.43 35.00 16.38
C ALA A 332 -7.86 35.49 16.63
N LEU A 333 -8.68 34.70 17.31
CA LEU A 333 -10.05 35.05 17.67
C LEU A 333 -10.15 35.81 19.00
N SER A 334 -9.10 35.83 19.82
CA SER A 334 -9.11 36.51 21.11
C SER A 334 -9.10 38.04 20.92
N PRO A 335 -9.97 38.75 21.64
CA PRO A 335 -9.99 40.22 21.64
C PRO A 335 -8.83 40.83 22.41
N THR A 336 -8.32 40.14 23.43
CA THR A 336 -7.32 40.66 24.39
C THR A 336 -5.94 40.04 24.18
N ASP A 337 -5.78 38.72 24.32
CA ASP A 337 -4.50 38.02 24.18
C ASP A 337 -4.40 37.31 22.83
N ARG A 338 -3.57 37.84 21.95
CA ARG A 338 -3.30 37.28 20.64
C ARG A 338 -1.96 36.52 20.59
N THR A 339 -1.64 35.85 21.73
CA THR A 339 -0.42 35.04 21.84
C THR A 339 -0.74 33.56 21.67
N ALA A 340 -0.19 32.94 20.66
CA ALA A 340 -0.28 31.51 20.39
C ALA A 340 0.96 30.78 20.86
N ARG A 341 0.79 29.80 21.76
CA ARG A 341 1.88 28.91 22.17
C ARG A 341 2.14 27.90 21.06
N VAL A 342 3.40 27.77 20.66
CA VAL A 342 3.88 26.68 19.80
C VAL A 342 4.06 25.45 20.67
N VAL A 343 3.41 24.36 20.27
CA VAL A 343 3.47 23.07 20.96
C VAL A 343 4.52 22.20 20.30
N ILE A 344 5.40 21.61 21.11
CA ILE A 344 6.40 20.64 20.66
C ILE A 344 6.09 19.26 21.24
N THR A 345 6.27 18.24 20.43
CA THR A 345 6.21 16.84 20.85
C THR A 345 7.62 16.30 20.96
N HIS A 346 7.93 15.62 22.07
CA HIS A 346 9.20 14.93 22.23
C HIS A 346 9.16 13.57 21.54
N VAL A 347 10.13 13.31 20.67
CA VAL A 347 10.30 12.03 19.98
C VAL A 347 11.34 11.22 20.73
N LYS A 348 10.96 10.05 21.20
CA LYS A 348 11.90 9.14 21.88
C LYS A 348 12.86 8.51 20.88
N PRO A 349 14.13 8.28 21.26
CA PRO A 349 15.06 7.50 20.45
C PRO A 349 14.61 6.04 20.39
N ASN A 350 14.97 5.33 19.33
CA ASN A 350 14.70 3.89 19.20
C ASN A 350 15.50 3.07 20.22
N ARG A 351 16.69 3.55 20.60
CA ARG A 351 17.50 2.96 21.65
C ARG A 351 17.87 4.01 22.69
N THR A 352 17.32 3.85 23.90
CA THR A 352 17.62 4.71 25.05
C THR A 352 19.01 4.41 25.61
N THR A 353 19.54 5.33 26.42
CA THR A 353 20.82 5.13 27.12
C THR A 353 20.78 3.91 28.05
N ALA A 354 19.65 3.69 28.74
CA ALA A 354 19.47 2.53 29.60
C ALA A 354 19.51 1.22 28.82
N GLN A 355 18.78 1.16 27.70
CA GLN A 355 18.81 0.01 26.81
C GLN A 355 20.21 -0.27 26.26
N ALA A 356 20.93 0.77 25.82
CA ALA A 356 22.31 0.57 25.35
C ALA A 356 23.23 0.03 26.46
N ARG A 357 23.11 0.51 27.69
CA ARG A 357 23.89 -0.03 28.83
C ARG A 357 23.54 -1.49 29.13
N ALA A 358 22.25 -1.83 29.04
CA ALA A 358 21.76 -3.20 29.26
C ALA A 358 22.27 -4.22 28.23
N LEU A 359 22.78 -3.79 27.05
CA LEU A 359 23.41 -4.70 26.10
C LEU A 359 24.74 -5.29 26.60
N GLY A 360 25.35 -4.73 27.64
CA GLY A 360 26.56 -5.27 28.27
C GLY A 360 27.84 -5.10 27.45
N ILE A 361 27.85 -4.21 26.45
CA ILE A 361 29.01 -3.98 25.57
C ILE A 361 29.98 -3.03 26.29
N THR A 362 31.04 -3.55 26.89
CA THR A 362 31.94 -2.79 27.76
C THR A 362 33.40 -2.81 27.35
N THR A 363 33.84 -3.86 26.62
CA THR A 363 35.24 -4.02 26.27
C THR A 363 35.44 -4.72 24.93
N ARG A 364 36.64 -4.63 24.37
CA ARG A 364 37.04 -5.38 23.18
C ARG A 364 37.27 -6.83 23.56
N VAL A 365 36.67 -7.76 22.83
CA VAL A 365 36.74 -9.20 23.06
C VAL A 365 37.51 -9.94 21.94
N GLY A 366 37.65 -9.31 20.76
CA GLY A 366 38.42 -9.81 19.65
C GLY A 366 38.87 -8.69 18.73
N ARG A 367 40.02 -8.87 18.07
CA ARG A 367 40.57 -7.90 17.11
C ARG A 367 41.40 -8.66 16.08
N TYR A 368 41.32 -8.23 14.83
CA TYR A 368 42.23 -8.66 13.81
C TYR A 368 42.43 -7.57 12.77
N GLU A 369 43.65 -7.41 12.29
CA GLU A 369 44.04 -6.45 11.29
C GLU A 369 44.63 -7.17 10.06
N THR A 370 44.27 -6.71 8.87
CA THR A 370 44.88 -7.13 7.62
C THR A 370 45.29 -5.93 6.78
N ILE A 371 46.42 -6.10 6.09
CA ILE A 371 46.90 -5.13 5.11
C ILE A 371 46.30 -5.50 3.75
N TYR A 372 45.90 -4.50 2.96
CA TYR A 372 45.38 -4.70 1.64
C TYR A 372 45.83 -3.59 0.67
N GLY A 373 45.75 -3.89 -0.61
CA GLY A 373 46.10 -2.96 -1.68
C GLY A 373 45.43 -3.39 -2.99
N GLY A 374 46.00 -2.96 -4.10
CA GLY A 374 45.48 -3.25 -5.45
C GLY A 374 44.98 -2.00 -6.15
N ASP A 375 44.20 -2.20 -7.19
CA ASP A 375 43.63 -1.12 -7.96
C ASP A 375 42.58 -0.29 -7.15
N PRO A 376 42.27 0.92 -7.58
CA PRO A 376 41.32 1.82 -6.85
C PRO A 376 39.93 1.22 -6.66
N ASN A 377 39.45 0.38 -7.58
CA ASN A 377 38.12 -0.25 -7.47
C ASN A 377 38.13 -1.33 -6.37
N ARG A 378 39.21 -2.12 -6.25
CA ARG A 378 39.36 -3.09 -5.17
C ARG A 378 39.41 -2.38 -3.80
N ILE A 379 40.20 -1.31 -3.70
CA ILE A 379 40.26 -0.50 -2.47
C ILE A 379 38.85 0.04 -2.12
N HIS A 380 38.14 0.59 -3.09
CA HIS A 380 36.77 1.06 -2.92
C HIS A 380 35.84 -0.04 -2.42
N ASN A 381 35.86 -1.23 -3.01
CA ASN A 381 35.02 -2.35 -2.61
C ASN A 381 35.32 -2.81 -1.17
N VAL A 382 36.59 -2.89 -0.78
CA VAL A 382 37.00 -3.23 0.61
C VAL A 382 36.42 -2.19 1.58
N GLN A 383 36.55 -0.90 1.29
CA GLN A 383 36.02 0.15 2.13
C GLN A 383 34.50 0.12 2.20
N LEU A 384 33.82 -0.09 1.07
CA LEU A 384 32.36 -0.22 1.00
C LEU A 384 31.86 -1.36 1.87
N VAL A 385 32.44 -2.55 1.73
CA VAL A 385 32.01 -3.73 2.51
C VAL A 385 32.35 -3.56 4.00
N ALA A 386 33.48 -2.99 4.33
CA ALA A 386 33.82 -2.67 5.72
C ALA A 386 32.74 -1.78 6.36
N HIS A 387 32.28 -0.75 5.64
CA HIS A 387 31.19 0.11 6.13
C HIS A 387 29.84 -0.64 6.25
N LEU A 388 29.54 -1.61 5.37
CA LEU A 388 28.31 -2.38 5.43
C LEU A 388 28.24 -3.31 6.67
N VAL A 389 29.36 -3.79 7.15
CA VAL A 389 29.43 -4.63 8.35
C VAL A 389 29.69 -3.82 9.64
N ASP A 390 30.12 -2.56 9.53
CA ASP A 390 30.38 -1.71 10.69
C ASP A 390 29.13 -1.45 11.52
N GLY A 391 29.28 -1.41 12.83
CA GLY A 391 28.20 -1.09 13.77
C GLY A 391 27.15 -2.18 13.96
N LYS A 392 27.34 -3.38 13.41
CA LYS A 392 26.39 -4.49 13.57
C LYS A 392 26.34 -4.96 15.02
N LEU A 393 25.14 -5.04 15.56
CA LEU A 393 24.85 -5.59 16.88
C LEU A 393 24.37 -7.04 16.71
N ILE A 394 24.96 -7.96 17.46
CA ILE A 394 24.67 -9.39 17.40
C ILE A 394 24.15 -9.81 18.76
N ALA A 395 22.87 -10.20 18.82
CA ALA A 395 22.22 -10.61 20.06
C ALA A 395 22.83 -11.92 20.63
N PRO A 396 22.69 -12.17 21.93
CA PRO A 396 22.98 -13.49 22.50
C PRO A 396 22.27 -14.61 21.73
N GLY A 397 22.99 -15.67 21.41
CA GLY A 397 22.50 -16.80 20.62
C GLY A 397 22.30 -16.53 19.11
N ALA A 398 22.39 -15.29 18.66
CA ALA A 398 22.20 -14.97 17.25
C ALA A 398 23.43 -15.32 16.40
N THR A 399 23.16 -15.72 15.16
CA THR A 399 24.18 -15.98 14.14
C THR A 399 24.46 -14.72 13.34
N PHE A 400 25.72 -14.30 13.29
CA PHE A 400 26.20 -13.34 12.30
C PHE A 400 26.41 -14.08 10.97
N SER A 401 25.86 -13.52 9.90
CA SER A 401 26.06 -13.93 8.50
C SER A 401 26.67 -12.77 7.75
N PHE A 402 27.82 -13.00 7.13
CA PHE A 402 28.50 -11.97 6.35
C PHE A 402 27.68 -11.59 5.12
N ASN A 403 27.12 -12.58 4.40
CA ASN A 403 26.24 -12.35 3.27
C ASN A 403 24.92 -11.67 3.70
N GLY A 404 24.39 -12.02 4.87
CA GLY A 404 23.23 -11.35 5.46
C GLY A 404 23.49 -9.87 5.80
N ALA A 405 24.70 -9.55 6.24
CA ALA A 405 25.10 -8.18 6.57
C ALA A 405 25.37 -7.30 5.33
N THR A 406 25.89 -7.88 4.24
CA THR A 406 26.38 -7.16 3.05
C THR A 406 25.45 -7.26 1.84
N GLY A 407 24.68 -8.34 1.73
CA GLY A 407 23.80 -8.62 0.59
C GLY A 407 24.54 -8.93 -0.71
N ALA A 408 23.83 -8.90 -1.83
CA ALA A 408 24.38 -9.09 -3.17
C ALA A 408 25.35 -7.96 -3.56
N ARG A 409 26.40 -8.31 -4.31
CA ARG A 409 27.43 -7.38 -4.79
C ARG A 409 27.03 -6.91 -6.19
N THR A 410 26.30 -5.80 -6.25
CA THR A 410 25.75 -5.27 -7.49
C THR A 410 26.20 -3.81 -7.72
N ALA A 411 26.21 -3.37 -8.95
CA ALA A 411 26.65 -2.02 -9.32
C ALA A 411 25.77 -0.92 -8.70
N ASP A 412 24.46 -1.16 -8.58
CA ASP A 412 23.50 -0.25 -7.95
C ASP A 412 23.76 -0.03 -6.45
N LYS A 413 24.43 -1.00 -5.79
CA LYS A 413 24.91 -0.87 -4.42
C LYS A 413 26.29 -0.23 -4.31
N GLY A 414 26.87 0.20 -5.42
CA GLY A 414 28.16 0.88 -5.48
C GLY A 414 29.37 -0.04 -5.65
N PHE A 415 29.17 -1.35 -5.87
CA PHE A 415 30.30 -2.25 -6.14
C PHE A 415 30.88 -2.00 -7.53
N ARG A 416 32.20 -2.15 -7.62
CA ARG A 416 32.97 -1.94 -8.85
C ARG A 416 33.64 -3.24 -9.28
N GLU A 417 33.98 -3.33 -10.55
CA GLU A 417 34.76 -4.44 -11.09
C GLU A 417 36.21 -4.34 -10.61
N ALA A 418 36.71 -5.43 -10.11
CA ALA A 418 38.06 -5.58 -9.65
C ALA A 418 38.49 -7.08 -9.69
N PRO A 419 39.76 -7.42 -9.52
CA PRO A 419 40.20 -8.81 -9.52
C PRO A 419 39.47 -9.67 -8.49
N VAL A 420 38.88 -10.78 -8.94
CA VAL A 420 38.17 -11.79 -8.15
C VAL A 420 38.68 -13.18 -8.52
N ILE A 421 38.54 -14.15 -7.61
CA ILE A 421 38.81 -15.58 -7.88
C ILE A 421 37.45 -16.24 -8.14
N ILE A 422 37.20 -16.62 -9.39
CA ILE A 422 36.00 -17.35 -9.81
C ILE A 422 36.41 -18.70 -10.36
N ASN A 423 35.82 -19.80 -9.85
CA ASN A 423 36.12 -21.18 -10.25
C ASN A 423 37.62 -21.58 -10.13
N GLY A 424 38.39 -20.86 -9.31
CA GLY A 424 39.80 -21.09 -9.13
C GLY A 424 40.72 -20.36 -10.12
N GLU A 425 40.19 -19.39 -10.86
CA GLU A 425 40.93 -18.51 -11.75
C GLU A 425 40.81 -17.07 -11.32
N LEU A 426 41.90 -16.31 -11.46
CA LEU A 426 41.87 -14.86 -11.23
C LEU A 426 41.25 -14.16 -12.46
N THR A 427 40.15 -13.49 -12.27
CA THR A 427 39.41 -12.78 -13.32
C THR A 427 38.94 -11.43 -12.82
N THR A 428 38.26 -10.65 -13.68
CA THR A 428 37.64 -9.40 -13.29
C THR A 428 36.15 -9.60 -13.06
N GLY A 429 35.64 -9.09 -11.94
CA GLY A 429 34.23 -9.18 -11.61
C GLY A 429 33.80 -8.19 -10.52
N LEU A 430 32.48 -8.00 -10.38
CA LEU A 430 31.92 -7.10 -9.37
C LEU A 430 32.25 -7.58 -7.94
N GLY A 431 32.76 -6.67 -7.11
CA GLY A 431 33.02 -6.95 -5.70
C GLY A 431 34.38 -7.56 -5.41
N GLY A 432 35.35 -7.48 -6.33
CA GLY A 432 36.75 -7.86 -6.03
C GLY A 432 37.27 -7.13 -4.78
N GLY A 433 37.84 -7.88 -3.82
CA GLY A 433 38.27 -7.37 -2.52
C GLY A 433 37.35 -7.71 -1.34
N VAL A 434 36.11 -8.16 -1.54
CA VAL A 434 35.14 -8.49 -0.47
C VAL A 434 35.67 -9.53 0.50
N CYS A 435 36.39 -10.55 0.02
CA CYS A 435 36.96 -11.60 0.86
C CYS A 435 38.07 -11.10 1.81
N GLN A 436 38.66 -9.94 1.56
CA GLN A 436 39.57 -9.28 2.51
C GLN A 436 38.85 -8.99 3.82
N VAL A 437 37.63 -8.40 3.71
CA VAL A 437 36.81 -8.04 4.88
C VAL A 437 36.30 -9.29 5.58
N SER A 438 35.82 -10.30 4.81
CA SER A 438 35.39 -11.58 5.37
C SER A 438 36.51 -12.28 6.16
N THR A 439 37.71 -12.34 5.60
CA THR A 439 38.88 -12.94 6.27
C THR A 439 39.23 -12.19 7.55
N THR A 440 39.15 -10.86 7.56
CA THR A 440 39.46 -10.06 8.75
C THR A 440 38.38 -10.25 9.83
N VAL A 441 37.11 -10.29 9.46
CA VAL A 441 35.98 -10.59 10.37
C VAL A 441 36.08 -11.99 10.95
N PHE A 442 36.42 -13.00 10.10
CA PHE A 442 36.66 -14.37 10.54
C PHE A 442 37.72 -14.41 11.62
N ASN A 443 38.89 -13.78 11.39
CA ASN A 443 39.98 -13.79 12.33
C ASN A 443 39.66 -13.05 13.62
N ALA A 444 38.91 -11.94 13.58
CA ALA A 444 38.45 -11.26 14.79
C ALA A 444 37.55 -12.17 15.64
N ALA A 445 36.61 -12.90 15.01
CA ALA A 445 35.76 -13.87 15.68
C ALA A 445 36.55 -15.11 16.17
N TYR A 446 37.57 -15.52 15.42
CA TYR A 446 38.46 -16.59 15.78
C TYR A 446 39.23 -16.25 17.05
N GLU A 447 39.86 -15.07 17.11
CA GLU A 447 40.62 -14.61 18.30
C GLU A 447 39.71 -14.33 19.51
N ALA A 448 38.45 -13.92 19.29
CA ALA A 448 37.45 -13.79 20.35
C ALA A 448 37.02 -15.17 20.92
N GLY A 449 37.39 -16.27 20.28
CA GLY A 449 36.99 -17.63 20.69
C GLY A 449 35.49 -17.90 20.48
N LEU A 450 34.81 -17.21 19.54
CA LEU A 450 33.39 -17.42 19.23
C LEU A 450 33.15 -18.71 18.45
N ASN A 451 31.94 -19.22 18.47
CA ASN A 451 31.51 -20.40 17.73
C ASN A 451 31.38 -20.08 16.23
N ILE A 452 32.37 -20.53 15.44
CA ILE A 452 32.37 -20.37 13.98
C ILE A 452 31.67 -21.57 13.35
N THR A 453 30.55 -21.31 12.70
CA THR A 453 29.67 -22.36 12.15
C THR A 453 29.84 -22.59 10.66
N GLN A 454 30.33 -21.56 9.92
CA GLN A 454 30.58 -21.69 8.49
C GLN A 454 31.80 -20.86 8.10
N ARG A 455 32.77 -21.52 7.46
CA ARG A 455 33.95 -20.90 6.86
C ARG A 455 34.41 -21.75 5.68
N THR A 456 34.74 -21.11 4.57
CA THR A 456 35.33 -21.75 3.38
C THR A 456 36.66 -21.09 3.06
N ASN A 457 37.72 -21.86 2.75
CA ASN A 457 39.00 -21.31 2.28
C ASN A 457 38.90 -20.89 0.80
N HIS A 458 39.81 -20.03 0.36
CA HIS A 458 39.91 -19.68 -1.06
C HIS A 458 40.35 -20.88 -1.91
N ALA A 459 40.01 -20.82 -3.19
CA ALA A 459 40.47 -21.84 -4.15
C ALA A 459 41.97 -21.78 -4.41
N LEU A 460 42.58 -20.59 -4.37
CA LEU A 460 44.01 -20.34 -4.51
C LEU A 460 44.65 -19.96 -3.17
N TYR A 461 45.94 -20.28 -2.98
CA TYR A 461 46.65 -19.85 -1.78
C TYR A 461 46.99 -18.36 -1.84
N ILE A 462 46.59 -17.64 -0.83
CA ILE A 462 46.78 -16.19 -0.71
C ILE A 462 47.80 -15.94 0.41
N SER A 463 49.05 -15.66 0.07
CA SER A 463 50.18 -15.60 1.00
C SER A 463 50.11 -14.49 2.05
N HIS A 464 49.35 -13.41 1.80
CA HIS A 464 49.21 -12.31 2.76
C HIS A 464 48.14 -12.55 3.84
N TYR A 465 47.40 -13.67 3.78
CA TYR A 465 46.57 -14.12 4.88
C TYR A 465 47.30 -15.10 5.79
N PRO A 466 46.92 -15.20 7.07
CA PRO A 466 47.47 -16.22 7.93
C PRO A 466 47.20 -17.61 7.35
N GLN A 467 48.22 -18.47 7.36
CA GLN A 467 48.13 -19.78 6.78
C GLN A 467 46.95 -20.59 7.32
N GLY A 468 46.07 -21.03 6.42
CA GLY A 468 44.86 -21.78 6.76
C GLY A 468 43.78 -20.99 7.49
N ARG A 469 43.91 -19.66 7.60
CA ARG A 469 42.97 -18.77 8.29
C ARG A 469 42.37 -17.70 7.36
N ASP A 470 42.24 -18.00 6.12
CA ASP A 470 41.48 -17.22 5.13
C ASP A 470 40.00 -17.62 5.14
N ALA A 471 39.11 -16.72 4.71
CA ALA A 471 37.68 -16.98 4.61
C ALA A 471 37.10 -16.30 3.35
N THR A 472 36.79 -17.13 2.35
CA THR A 472 36.10 -16.66 1.13
C THR A 472 34.60 -16.59 1.31
N VAL A 473 33.99 -15.68 0.59
CA VAL A 473 32.53 -15.52 0.50
C VAL A 473 32.10 -15.26 -0.93
N ASN A 474 30.98 -15.86 -1.30
CA ASN A 474 30.28 -15.59 -2.57
C ASN A 474 28.78 -15.61 -2.36
N TYR A 475 28.11 -14.55 -2.77
CA TYR A 475 26.67 -14.44 -2.57
C TYR A 475 25.90 -15.18 -3.68
N PRO A 476 24.86 -15.97 -3.34
CA PRO A 476 24.36 -16.22 -1.98
C PRO A 476 25.01 -17.43 -1.28
N ASP A 477 25.77 -18.26 -1.97
CA ASP A 477 26.01 -19.67 -1.63
C ASP A 477 27.16 -19.88 -0.62
N VAL A 478 28.24 -19.12 -0.71
CA VAL A 478 29.38 -19.23 0.18
C VAL A 478 29.38 -18.11 1.19
N ASP A 479 29.21 -18.43 2.46
CA ASP A 479 29.09 -17.46 3.55
C ASP A 479 30.10 -17.69 4.67
N LEU A 480 30.37 -16.66 5.44
CA LEU A 480 31.04 -16.71 6.74
C LEU A 480 29.97 -16.52 7.83
N LYS A 481 29.89 -17.51 8.74
CA LYS A 481 28.94 -17.44 9.87
C LYS A 481 29.62 -17.76 11.18
N PHE A 482 29.29 -17.02 12.22
CA PHE A 482 29.61 -17.34 13.60
C PHE A 482 28.43 -16.99 14.53
N VAL A 483 28.34 -17.67 15.64
CA VAL A 483 27.28 -17.44 16.65
C VAL A 483 27.84 -16.61 17.79
N ASN A 484 27.08 -15.62 18.23
CA ASN A 484 27.31 -15.00 19.53
C ASN A 484 26.86 -15.97 20.64
N ASP A 485 27.73 -16.82 21.06
CA ASP A 485 27.52 -17.83 22.10
C ASP A 485 27.80 -17.29 23.52
N THR A 486 27.60 -15.99 23.68
CA THR A 486 27.74 -15.29 24.98
C THR A 486 26.39 -14.79 25.48
N ASP A 487 26.31 -14.47 26.78
CA ASP A 487 25.07 -13.97 27.41
C ASP A 487 24.80 -12.48 27.15
N HIS A 488 25.70 -11.79 26.44
CA HIS A 488 25.64 -10.36 26.17
C HIS A 488 25.72 -10.08 24.67
N TRP A 489 25.29 -8.90 24.28
CA TRP A 489 25.37 -8.46 22.89
C TRP A 489 26.83 -8.25 22.47
N LEU A 490 27.10 -8.52 21.20
CA LEU A 490 28.35 -8.14 20.55
C LEU A 490 28.12 -6.97 19.61
N LEU A 491 29.11 -6.08 19.52
CA LEU A 491 29.19 -5.00 18.54
C LEU A 491 30.40 -5.27 17.65
N LEU A 492 30.18 -5.39 16.35
CA LEU A 492 31.25 -5.47 15.35
C LEU A 492 31.57 -4.05 14.88
N ARG A 493 32.84 -3.66 14.90
CA ARG A 493 33.34 -2.41 14.36
C ARG A 493 34.45 -2.68 13.35
N THR A 494 34.48 -1.84 12.33
CA THR A 494 35.56 -1.85 11.32
C THR A 494 36.20 -0.48 11.26
N TYR A 495 37.52 -0.49 11.16
CA TYR A 495 38.33 0.71 10.93
C TYR A 495 39.09 0.48 9.64
N VAL A 496 38.68 1.15 8.57
CA VAL A 496 39.21 0.91 7.23
C VAL A 496 39.95 2.18 6.74
N GLY A 497 41.23 2.00 6.44
CA GLY A 497 42.11 3.02 5.84
C GLY A 497 42.27 2.78 4.34
N SER A 498 43.33 3.38 3.78
CA SER A 498 43.69 3.19 2.36
C SER A 498 44.36 1.83 2.09
N TYR A 499 45.02 1.23 3.08
CA TYR A 499 45.80 0.02 2.96
C TYR A 499 45.72 -0.93 4.16
N SER A 500 44.94 -0.58 5.21
CA SER A 500 44.72 -1.46 6.36
C SER A 500 43.22 -1.53 6.72
N LEU A 501 42.82 -2.70 7.15
CA LEU A 501 41.51 -2.99 7.69
C LEU A 501 41.64 -3.63 9.05
N ASP A 502 41.14 -2.99 10.07
CA ASP A 502 41.04 -3.52 11.43
C ASP A 502 39.56 -3.83 11.73
N VAL A 503 39.32 -5.04 12.21
CA VAL A 503 37.98 -5.49 12.67
C VAL A 503 38.08 -5.80 14.15
N GLU A 504 37.20 -5.15 14.91
CA GLU A 504 37.13 -5.33 16.35
C GLU A 504 35.72 -5.80 16.78
N LEU A 505 35.66 -6.76 17.66
CA LEU A 505 34.46 -7.22 18.34
C LEU A 505 34.46 -6.71 19.78
N TYR A 506 33.37 -6.12 20.20
CA TYR A 506 33.16 -5.60 21.53
C TYR A 506 31.98 -6.29 22.19
N GLY A 507 32.08 -6.56 23.49
CA GLY A 507 31.06 -7.21 24.30
C GLY A 507 31.36 -7.09 25.78
N ALA A 508 30.80 -7.98 26.59
CA ALA A 508 31.26 -8.22 27.95
C ALA A 508 32.60 -9.00 27.95
N PRO A 509 33.44 -8.87 28.97
CA PRO A 509 34.70 -9.63 29.05
C PRO A 509 34.46 -11.14 28.96
N LEU A 510 35.08 -11.81 27.99
CA LEU A 510 34.88 -13.26 27.78
C LEU A 510 35.86 -14.10 28.56
N HIS A 511 37.06 -13.57 28.83
CA HIS A 511 38.18 -14.30 29.49
C HIS A 511 38.46 -15.68 28.87
N ARG A 512 38.24 -15.80 27.55
CA ARG A 512 38.52 -17.01 26.79
C ARG A 512 39.98 -17.05 26.41
N ARG A 513 40.57 -18.26 26.46
CA ARG A 513 41.92 -18.51 25.98
C ARG A 513 41.83 -19.33 24.68
N VAL A 514 42.32 -18.76 23.61
CA VAL A 514 42.40 -19.41 22.28
C VAL A 514 43.81 -19.95 22.07
N VAL A 515 43.90 -21.24 21.75
CA VAL A 515 45.13 -21.91 21.39
C VAL A 515 45.03 -22.41 19.95
N SER A 516 45.97 -21.98 19.11
CA SER A 516 45.97 -22.28 17.68
C SER A 516 47.21 -23.12 17.32
N GLU A 517 47.01 -24.21 16.60
CA GLU A 517 48.07 -25.08 16.07
C GLU A 517 47.90 -25.15 14.55
N THR A 518 48.87 -24.61 13.80
CA THR A 518 48.86 -24.61 12.34
C THR A 518 49.86 -25.64 11.84
N ARG A 519 49.41 -26.61 11.04
CA ARG A 519 50.29 -27.55 10.38
C ARG A 519 51.04 -26.88 9.22
N PRO A 520 52.25 -27.35 8.87
CA PRO A 520 52.97 -26.83 7.72
C PRO A 520 52.15 -26.85 6.44
N LEU A 521 52.38 -25.85 5.57
CA LEU A 521 51.84 -25.83 4.22
C LEU A 521 52.59 -26.81 3.35
N VAL A 522 51.93 -27.86 2.87
CA VAL A 522 52.56 -28.92 2.07
C VAL A 522 52.05 -28.88 0.64
N ASN A 523 52.94 -29.15 -0.31
CA ASN A 523 52.58 -29.33 -1.71
C ASN A 523 51.86 -30.67 -1.88
N THR A 524 50.68 -30.65 -2.52
CA THR A 524 49.84 -31.83 -2.75
C THR A 524 49.83 -32.29 -4.21
N GLY A 525 50.35 -31.48 -5.11
CA GLY A 525 50.49 -31.81 -6.53
C GLY A 525 51.27 -30.73 -7.28
N PRO A 526 51.86 -31.04 -8.43
CA PRO A 526 52.55 -30.05 -9.26
C PRO A 526 51.56 -29.05 -9.85
N PRO A 527 52.07 -27.90 -10.36
CA PRO A 527 51.23 -26.96 -11.12
C PRO A 527 50.51 -27.66 -12.30
N PRO A 528 49.22 -27.45 -12.48
CA PRO A 528 48.51 -27.88 -13.71
C PRO A 528 49.20 -27.31 -14.94
N VAL A 529 49.30 -28.07 -16.04
CA VAL A 529 49.95 -27.58 -17.27
C VAL A 529 48.86 -27.14 -18.26
N GLN A 530 48.86 -25.87 -18.57
CA GLN A 530 48.04 -25.28 -19.64
C GLN A 530 48.90 -25.04 -20.87
N ARG A 531 48.54 -25.67 -22.00
CA ARG A 531 49.27 -25.53 -23.26
C ARG A 531 48.50 -24.56 -24.18
N THR A 532 49.20 -23.51 -24.64
CA THR A 532 48.66 -22.53 -25.58
C THR A 532 49.35 -22.72 -26.93
N PRO A 533 48.64 -23.01 -28.01
CA PRO A 533 49.19 -23.10 -29.35
C PRO A 533 49.77 -21.76 -29.80
N ASP A 534 51.00 -21.80 -30.38
CA ASP A 534 51.68 -20.62 -30.93
C ASP A 534 52.09 -20.87 -32.38
N PRO A 535 51.45 -20.23 -33.39
CA PRO A 535 51.75 -20.40 -34.79
C PRO A 535 53.05 -19.69 -35.23
N THR A 536 53.65 -18.88 -34.36
CA THR A 536 54.94 -18.23 -34.64
C THR A 536 56.14 -19.11 -34.35
N MET A 537 55.96 -20.16 -33.53
CA MET A 537 56.96 -21.11 -33.09
C MET A 537 56.90 -22.42 -33.90
N PHE A 538 58.05 -23.04 -34.19
CA PHE A 538 58.10 -24.33 -34.88
C PHE A 538 57.57 -25.47 -34.00
N VAL A 539 56.94 -26.46 -34.62
CA VAL A 539 56.51 -27.71 -33.98
C VAL A 539 57.68 -28.35 -33.26
N GLY A 540 57.43 -28.77 -31.98
CA GLY A 540 58.44 -29.35 -31.10
C GLY A 540 59.14 -28.33 -30.21
N SER A 541 58.98 -27.01 -30.45
CA SER A 541 59.47 -25.97 -29.54
C SER A 541 58.43 -25.61 -28.47
N THR A 542 58.90 -25.35 -27.26
CA THR A 542 58.03 -24.94 -26.13
C THR A 542 58.70 -23.79 -25.38
N VAL A 543 57.88 -22.83 -24.91
CA VAL A 543 58.30 -21.72 -24.05
C VAL A 543 57.39 -21.68 -22.84
N VAL A 544 57.96 -21.65 -21.65
CA VAL A 544 57.21 -21.47 -20.40
C VAL A 544 56.99 -19.98 -20.20
N GLU A 545 55.73 -19.54 -20.27
CA GLU A 545 55.33 -18.17 -19.99
C GLU A 545 55.20 -17.94 -18.50
N GLU A 546 54.50 -18.89 -17.83
CA GLU A 546 54.27 -18.83 -16.37
C GLU A 546 54.70 -20.18 -15.77
N SER A 547 55.45 -20.12 -14.67
CA SER A 547 55.92 -21.33 -14.00
C SER A 547 54.77 -22.04 -13.25
N GLY A 548 53.68 -21.34 -12.96
CA GLY A 548 52.60 -21.82 -12.11
C GLY A 548 52.98 -22.01 -10.66
N GLU A 549 52.00 -22.33 -9.83
CA GLU A 549 52.21 -22.65 -8.41
C GLU A 549 51.65 -24.03 -8.10
N PRO A 550 52.28 -24.81 -7.20
CA PRO A 550 51.78 -26.14 -6.85
C PRO A 550 50.49 -26.07 -6.06
N SER A 551 49.68 -27.13 -6.16
CA SER A 551 48.57 -27.34 -5.24
C SER A 551 49.09 -27.51 -3.82
N ARG A 552 48.41 -26.93 -2.83
CA ARG A 552 48.86 -26.90 -1.44
C ARG A 552 47.77 -27.28 -0.48
N SER A 553 48.12 -27.79 0.69
CA SER A 553 47.17 -27.98 1.79
C SER A 553 47.78 -27.67 3.15
N THR A 554 46.93 -27.33 4.08
CA THR A 554 47.27 -27.13 5.48
C THR A 554 46.06 -27.41 6.36
N SER A 555 46.24 -27.47 7.66
CA SER A 555 45.12 -27.44 8.61
C SER A 555 45.45 -26.61 9.83
N VAL A 556 44.41 -26.04 10.41
CA VAL A 556 44.48 -25.24 11.64
C VAL A 556 43.56 -25.86 12.66
N ARG A 557 44.11 -26.27 13.81
CA ARG A 557 43.35 -26.70 14.98
C ARG A 557 43.27 -25.55 15.97
N ARG A 558 42.03 -25.19 16.35
CA ARG A 558 41.76 -24.17 17.37
C ARG A 558 41.08 -24.79 18.57
N ARG A 559 41.67 -24.63 19.75
CA ARG A 559 41.06 -24.99 21.03
C ARG A 559 40.73 -23.72 21.80
N VAL A 560 39.49 -23.61 22.27
CA VAL A 560 38.98 -22.47 23.04
C VAL A 560 38.65 -22.96 24.44
N TYR A 561 39.20 -22.28 25.44
CA TYR A 561 38.95 -22.57 26.84
C TYR A 561 38.28 -21.41 27.54
N THR A 562 37.37 -21.70 28.50
CA THR A 562 36.79 -20.72 29.42
C THR A 562 37.85 -20.21 30.40
N ALA A 563 37.50 -19.17 31.19
CA ALA A 563 38.39 -18.65 32.24
C ALA A 563 38.85 -19.70 33.27
N ASN A 564 37.99 -20.67 33.57
CA ASN A 564 38.29 -21.76 34.51
C ASN A 564 38.96 -22.98 33.84
N GLY A 565 39.42 -22.86 32.58
CA GLY A 565 40.14 -23.88 31.87
C GLY A 565 39.32 -24.99 31.21
N LYS A 566 37.99 -24.94 31.27
CA LYS A 566 37.11 -25.89 30.59
C LYS A 566 37.20 -25.69 29.08
N LEU A 567 37.36 -26.74 28.32
CA LEU A 567 37.33 -26.74 26.86
C LEU A 567 35.92 -26.43 26.37
N LEU A 568 35.78 -25.36 25.56
CA LEU A 568 34.53 -24.96 24.88
C LEU A 568 34.46 -25.52 23.47
N TYR A 569 35.54 -25.33 22.72
CA TYR A 569 35.62 -25.75 21.30
C TYR A 569 36.97 -26.40 21.01
N ASP A 570 36.92 -27.43 20.18
CA ASP A 570 38.06 -28.05 19.53
C ASP A 570 37.74 -28.23 18.05
N ASN A 571 38.11 -27.23 17.24
CA ASN A 571 37.82 -27.19 15.83
C ASN A 571 39.05 -27.42 15.01
N THR A 572 38.95 -28.21 13.95
CA THR A 572 40.01 -28.35 12.95
C THR A 572 39.47 -27.97 11.58
N TRP A 573 40.07 -26.98 10.96
CA TRP A 573 39.79 -26.59 9.58
C TRP A 573 40.89 -27.08 8.66
N TYR A 574 40.48 -27.83 7.65
CA TYR A 574 41.33 -28.25 6.56
C TYR A 574 41.19 -27.24 5.42
N SER A 575 42.31 -26.78 4.87
CA SER A 575 42.36 -25.87 3.74
C SER A 575 43.13 -26.50 2.61
N SER A 576 42.49 -26.63 1.44
CA SER A 576 43.08 -27.13 0.21
C SER A 576 43.05 -26.04 -0.84
N TYR A 577 44.18 -25.76 -1.44
CA TYR A 577 44.37 -24.72 -2.44
C TYR A 577 44.78 -25.38 -3.75
N ARG A 578 44.13 -25.01 -4.83
CA ARG A 578 44.48 -25.46 -6.18
C ARG A 578 45.79 -24.84 -6.60
N GLY A 579 46.56 -25.56 -7.43
CA GLY A 579 47.74 -25.01 -8.07
C GLY A 579 47.34 -23.99 -9.17
N GLU A 580 48.18 -22.99 -9.34
CA GLU A 580 48.07 -22.08 -10.48
C GLU A 580 48.67 -22.71 -11.72
N PRO A 581 48.11 -22.53 -12.92
CA PRO A 581 48.56 -23.20 -14.13
C PRO A 581 49.98 -22.77 -14.51
N ARG A 582 50.81 -23.75 -14.86
CA ARG A 582 52.03 -23.53 -15.64
C ARG A 582 51.64 -23.33 -17.10
N VAL A 583 51.75 -22.12 -17.62
CA VAL A 583 51.40 -21.79 -19.00
C VAL A 583 52.59 -22.05 -19.92
N VAL A 584 52.39 -22.94 -20.89
CA VAL A 584 53.43 -23.34 -21.85
C VAL A 584 52.94 -23.07 -23.26
N ARG A 585 53.61 -22.17 -23.98
CA ARG A 585 53.34 -22.00 -25.42
C ARG A 585 53.99 -23.16 -26.19
N VAL A 586 53.25 -23.77 -27.08
CA VAL A 586 53.67 -24.90 -27.91
C VAL A 586 53.62 -24.50 -29.38
N GLY A 587 54.76 -24.56 -30.04
CA GLY A 587 54.86 -24.22 -31.44
C GLY A 587 53.99 -25.12 -32.33
N THR A 588 53.26 -24.50 -33.25
CA THR A 588 52.41 -25.19 -34.22
C THR A 588 52.83 -24.94 -35.69
N ARG A 589 53.86 -24.11 -35.91
CA ARG A 589 54.37 -23.84 -37.27
C ARG A 589 55.12 -25.03 -37.77
N PRO A 590 54.86 -25.58 -38.97
CA PRO A 590 55.60 -26.67 -39.58
C PRO A 590 57.09 -26.33 -39.71
N VAL A 591 57.96 -27.27 -39.36
CA VAL A 591 59.41 -27.14 -39.58
C VAL A 591 59.64 -27.19 -41.09
N PRO A 592 60.34 -26.22 -41.70
CA PRO A 592 60.67 -26.27 -43.11
C PRO A 592 61.47 -27.56 -43.42
N PRO A 593 61.22 -28.24 -44.51
CA PRO A 593 62.01 -29.40 -44.87
C PRO A 593 63.50 -29.06 -44.97
N PRO A 594 64.39 -29.95 -44.54
CA PRO A 594 65.85 -29.73 -44.62
C PRO A 594 66.23 -29.39 -46.05
N PRO A 595 67.17 -28.46 -46.29
CA PRO A 595 67.63 -28.13 -47.62
C PRO A 595 68.19 -29.35 -48.31
N LEU A 596 67.72 -29.68 -49.51
CA LEU A 596 68.24 -30.73 -50.34
C LEU A 596 69.75 -30.55 -50.51
N LYS A 597 70.59 -31.54 -50.07
CA LYS A 597 72.06 -31.54 -50.25
C LYS A 597 72.31 -31.46 -51.75
N LYS A 598 72.86 -30.35 -52.27
CA LYS A 598 73.39 -30.24 -53.61
C LYS A 598 74.55 -31.25 -53.76
N LYS A 599 74.43 -32.20 -54.70
CA LYS A 599 75.54 -33.08 -55.07
C LYS A 599 76.73 -32.22 -55.47
N LYS A 600 77.92 -32.47 -54.81
CA LYS A 600 79.18 -31.88 -55.19
C LYS A 600 79.58 -32.38 -56.61
N GLY A 601 79.59 -31.51 -57.60
CA GLY A 601 80.39 -31.69 -58.81
C GLY A 601 81.86 -31.27 -58.57
N GLY A 602 82.74 -32.05 -59.05
CA GLY A 602 84.19 -32.04 -58.78
C GLY A 602 84.96 -30.83 -59.35
N PRO A 603 86.26 -30.84 -59.26
CA PRO A 603 87.02 -29.64 -58.93
C PRO A 603 87.68 -28.95 -60.12
N SER A 604 87.94 -27.64 -60.07
CA SER A 604 88.99 -26.97 -60.80
C SER A 604 89.49 -25.76 -60.01
N GLY A 605 90.81 -25.74 -59.79
CA GLY A 605 91.62 -24.88 -58.97
C GLY A 605 91.87 -23.46 -59.53
N PRO A 606 93.01 -22.84 -59.18
CA PRO A 606 93.01 -21.84 -58.12
C PRO A 606 93.46 -20.44 -58.61
N SER A 607 93.22 -19.40 -57.86
CA SER A 607 94.02 -18.17 -57.85
C SER A 607 93.65 -17.28 -56.63
N GLY A 608 94.64 -16.98 -55.81
CA GLY A 608 94.59 -16.08 -54.66
C GLY A 608 94.77 -14.62 -55.11
N PRO A 609 95.32 -13.70 -54.27
CA PRO A 609 94.82 -13.27 -52.98
C PRO A 609 94.72 -11.74 -52.94
N THR A 610 94.11 -11.15 -51.97
CA THR A 610 94.52 -9.90 -51.31
C THR A 610 93.56 -9.53 -50.15
N GLY A 611 94.16 -9.34 -48.96
CA GLY A 611 93.56 -8.73 -47.80
C GLY A 611 93.75 -7.19 -47.89
N PRO A 612 93.73 -6.37 -46.81
CA PRO A 612 92.98 -6.48 -45.54
C PRO A 612 92.24 -5.22 -45.20
N THR A 613 91.50 -5.11 -44.16
CA THR A 613 91.53 -4.07 -43.12
C THR A 613 90.27 -4.10 -42.22
N GLY A 614 90.53 -4.22 -40.94
CA GLY A 614 89.54 -3.92 -39.93
C GLY A 614 89.60 -2.42 -39.57
N PRO A 615 89.14 -1.84 -38.46
CA PRO A 615 88.45 -2.46 -37.29
C PRO A 615 87.39 -1.49 -36.71
N GLY A 616 86.82 -1.80 -35.59
CA GLY A 616 86.12 -0.91 -34.65
C GLY A 616 84.71 -1.38 -34.35
N GLY A 617 84.35 -1.84 -33.26
CA GLY A 617 84.59 -1.38 -31.88
C GLY A 617 83.38 -0.66 -31.40
N VAL A 618 82.70 -1.18 -30.42
CA VAL A 618 82.17 -0.56 -29.21
C VAL A 618 80.77 -1.13 -28.79
N THR A 619 80.80 -1.92 -27.77
CA THR A 619 79.78 -2.05 -26.72
C THR A 619 79.82 -0.76 -25.87
N PRO A 620 78.95 -0.38 -24.85
CA PRO A 620 77.92 -1.16 -24.17
C PRO A 620 76.68 -0.33 -23.63
N GLN A 621 75.84 -1.03 -22.80
CA GLN A 621 75.06 -0.54 -21.64
C GLN A 621 73.81 0.31 -21.91
N GLN A 622 72.64 -0.04 -21.46
CA GLN A 622 72.04 -0.19 -20.11
C GLN A 622 70.71 -0.91 -20.20
#